data_a88c24a5ae1ce70033176269115d79b2
#
_entry.id   a88c24a5ae1ce70033176269115d79b2
#
_cell.length_a   1.000
_cell.length_b   1.000
_cell.length_c   1.000
_cell.angle_alpha   90.00
_cell.angle_beta   90.00
_cell.angle_gamma   90.00
#
_symmetry.space_group_name_H-M   'P 1'
#
loop_
_entity.id
_entity.type
_entity.pdbx_description
1 polymer ?
#
loop_
_entity_poly.entity_id
_entity_poly.type
_entity_poly.pdbx_seq_one_letter_code
_entity_poly.pdbx_strand_id
1 'polypeptide(L)'
;LFWIKGWMVDRETVEQIANSMTYYQEDGISYEVDEIPDGYEMKFQFESNGAMQNEWVKSGSVLTWQYITDPLCPWEEPSREYELVNVSGVQAKYWPNLVSEEEAYIDSTAGAQFSARIDYGIERTAVLMWEDLETNTIFRLRGVLSKEDILYMAESMTRSEKSNKT
;
A
#
# COMPACT_ATOMS: atom_id res chain seq x y z
N LEU A 1 -13.89 -12.35 8.52
CA LEU A 1 -13.57 -13.78 8.38
C LEU A 1 -12.05 -13.90 8.34
N PHE A 2 -11.46 -14.61 9.30
CA PHE A 2 -10.01 -14.81 9.37
C PHE A 2 -9.65 -16.20 8.91
N TRP A 3 -8.50 -16.31 8.23
CA TRP A 3 -7.90 -17.58 7.88
C TRP A 3 -6.56 -17.71 8.59
N ILE A 4 -6.43 -18.71 9.46
CA ILE A 4 -5.14 -19.10 10.04
C ILE A 4 -4.69 -20.36 9.32
N LYS A 5 -3.58 -20.27 8.56
CA LYS A 5 -2.97 -21.40 7.87
C LYS A 5 -1.66 -21.75 8.55
N GLY A 6 -1.65 -22.85 9.27
CA GLY A 6 -0.43 -23.41 9.85
C GLY A 6 0.00 -24.64 9.05
N TRP A 7 1.31 -24.76 8.75
CA TRP A 7 1.89 -25.97 8.21
C TRP A 7 2.58 -26.73 9.35
N MET A 8 2.20 -28.00 9.56
CA MET A 8 2.70 -28.84 10.66
C MET A 8 2.38 -28.33 12.07
N VAL A 9 1.29 -27.62 12.23
CA VAL A 9 0.78 -27.16 13.54
C VAL A 9 -0.50 -27.96 13.83
N ASP A 10 -0.61 -28.50 15.05
CA ASP A 10 -1.81 -29.23 15.46
C ASP A 10 -3.00 -28.29 15.64
N ARG A 11 -4.20 -28.88 15.64
CA ARG A 11 -5.45 -28.14 15.73
C ARG A 11 -5.57 -27.34 17.03
N GLU A 12 -5.09 -27.89 18.14
CA GLU A 12 -5.19 -27.26 19.47
C GLU A 12 -4.36 -25.97 19.52
N THR A 13 -3.16 -25.99 18.95
CA THR A 13 -2.30 -24.80 18.80
C THR A 13 -2.96 -23.74 17.93
N VAL A 14 -3.60 -24.13 16.82
CA VAL A 14 -4.34 -23.17 15.95
C VAL A 14 -5.52 -22.55 16.71
N GLU A 15 -6.28 -23.34 17.47
CA GLU A 15 -7.38 -22.85 18.29
C GLU A 15 -6.91 -21.93 19.42
N GLN A 16 -5.76 -22.22 20.06
CA GLN A 16 -5.14 -21.34 21.07
C GLN A 16 -4.72 -20.00 20.47
N ILE A 17 -4.09 -20.01 19.30
CA ILE A 17 -3.72 -18.78 18.57
C ILE A 17 -4.98 -17.98 18.23
N ALA A 18 -6.01 -18.62 17.68
CA ALA A 18 -7.26 -17.94 17.33
C ALA A 18 -7.95 -17.32 18.56
N ASN A 19 -7.95 -18.02 19.69
CA ASN A 19 -8.54 -17.54 20.95
C ASN A 19 -7.70 -16.45 21.64
N SER A 20 -6.39 -16.40 21.36
CA SER A 20 -5.50 -15.34 21.87
C SER A 20 -5.57 -14.05 21.07
N MET A 21 -6.19 -14.08 19.89
CA MET A 21 -6.41 -12.89 19.07
C MET A 21 -7.46 -12.00 19.73
N THR A 22 -7.01 -11.01 20.46
CA THR A 22 -7.88 -9.97 21.01
C THR A 22 -8.29 -9.03 19.88
N TYR A 23 -9.59 -8.86 19.68
CA TYR A 23 -10.12 -7.81 18.83
C TYR A 23 -9.91 -6.49 19.55
N TYR A 24 -8.90 -5.74 19.16
CA TYR A 24 -8.84 -4.33 19.46
C TYR A 24 -9.71 -3.59 18.44
N GLN A 25 -10.90 -3.22 18.87
CA GLN A 25 -11.70 -2.25 18.17
C GLN A 25 -11.23 -0.88 18.70
N GLU A 26 -10.10 -0.42 18.19
CA GLU A 26 -9.63 0.91 18.53
C GLU A 26 -10.43 1.94 17.73
N ASP A 27 -10.72 3.08 18.40
CA ASP A 27 -11.06 4.33 17.75
C ASP A 27 -9.90 4.70 16.81
N GLY A 28 -10.00 4.21 15.59
CA GLY A 28 -8.86 4.18 14.68
C GLY A 28 -8.77 5.45 13.85
N ILE A 29 -7.59 5.95 13.69
CA ILE A 29 -7.25 6.91 12.65
C ILE A 29 -7.27 6.15 11.33
N SER A 30 -7.94 6.72 10.31
CA SER A 30 -7.87 6.24 8.94
C SER A 30 -7.27 7.30 8.04
N TYR A 31 -6.61 6.86 6.99
CA TYR A 31 -5.99 7.72 6.00
C TYR A 31 -6.50 7.33 4.61
N GLU A 32 -6.91 8.32 3.85
CA GLU A 32 -7.40 8.15 2.49
C GLU A 32 -6.58 9.00 1.54
N VAL A 33 -6.43 8.56 0.31
CA VAL A 33 -5.85 9.33 -0.78
C VAL A 33 -6.98 9.80 -1.67
N ASP A 34 -7.16 11.12 -1.79
CA ASP A 34 -8.29 11.71 -2.49
C ASP A 34 -8.06 11.82 -4.00
N GLU A 35 -6.80 12.00 -4.41
CA GLU A 35 -6.43 12.21 -5.80
C GLU A 35 -5.73 10.98 -6.39
N ILE A 36 -6.41 10.31 -7.30
CA ILE A 36 -5.88 9.15 -8.04
C ILE A 36 -5.64 9.57 -9.49
N PRO A 37 -4.47 9.29 -10.10
CA PRO A 37 -4.20 9.64 -11.48
C PRO A 37 -5.24 9.07 -12.45
N ASP A 38 -5.52 9.80 -13.52
CA ASP A 38 -6.54 9.45 -14.51
C ASP A 38 -6.36 8.05 -15.10
N GLY A 39 -7.49 7.36 -15.25
CA GLY A 39 -7.57 6.04 -15.87
C GLY A 39 -7.27 4.86 -14.95
N TYR A 40 -6.96 5.11 -13.67
CA TYR A 40 -6.86 4.04 -12.69
C TYR A 40 -8.24 3.68 -12.13
N GLU A 41 -8.51 2.38 -12.01
CA GLU A 41 -9.75 1.85 -11.43
C GLU A 41 -9.45 1.02 -10.19
N MET A 42 -10.18 1.25 -9.10
CA MET A 42 -10.09 0.45 -7.88
C MET A 42 -10.42 -1.01 -8.16
N LYS A 43 -9.53 -1.93 -7.78
CA LYS A 43 -9.72 -3.37 -7.96
C LYS A 43 -9.65 -4.16 -6.66
N PHE A 44 -9.00 -3.61 -5.66
CA PHE A 44 -8.87 -4.29 -4.37
C PHE A 44 -8.79 -3.27 -3.25
N GLN A 45 -9.47 -3.57 -2.17
CA GLN A 45 -9.37 -2.84 -0.91
C GLN A 45 -9.32 -3.83 0.23
N PHE A 46 -8.35 -3.65 1.10
CA PHE A 46 -8.23 -4.38 2.35
C PHE A 46 -8.11 -3.37 3.49
N GLU A 47 -8.88 -3.57 4.52
CA GLU A 47 -8.83 -2.81 5.76
C GLU A 47 -8.86 -3.77 6.93
N SER A 48 -7.94 -3.58 7.87
CA SER A 48 -7.87 -4.30 9.13
C SER A 48 -7.35 -3.34 10.19
N ASN A 49 -7.39 -3.73 11.46
CA ASN A 49 -6.96 -2.89 12.58
C ASN A 49 -5.61 -2.22 12.31
N GLY A 50 -5.63 -0.89 12.11
CA GLY A 50 -4.44 -0.09 11.88
C GLY A 50 -3.72 -0.32 10.55
N ALA A 51 -4.27 -1.11 9.63
CA ALA A 51 -3.66 -1.34 8.32
C ALA A 51 -4.68 -1.21 7.20
N MET A 52 -4.26 -0.64 6.09
CA MET A 52 -5.06 -0.56 4.86
C MET A 52 -4.19 -0.80 3.63
N GLN A 53 -4.79 -1.42 2.62
CA GLN A 53 -4.21 -1.54 1.29
C GLN A 53 -5.29 -1.31 0.24
N ASN A 54 -5.06 -0.36 -0.63
CA ASN A 54 -5.87 -0.13 -1.82
C ASN A 54 -5.02 -0.40 -3.06
N GLU A 55 -5.64 -1.03 -4.06
CA GLU A 55 -5.00 -1.26 -5.34
C GLU A 55 -5.89 -0.77 -6.47
N TRP A 56 -5.31 0.01 -7.36
CA TRP A 56 -5.91 0.45 -8.60
C TRP A 56 -5.15 -0.14 -9.77
N VAL A 57 -5.84 -0.32 -10.88
CA VAL A 57 -5.27 -0.88 -12.10
C VAL A 57 -5.56 0.03 -13.28
N LYS A 58 -4.52 0.32 -14.07
CA LYS A 58 -4.61 1.01 -15.36
C LYS A 58 -3.83 0.21 -16.39
N SER A 59 -4.50 -0.22 -17.47
CA SER A 59 -3.85 -1.00 -18.53
C SER A 59 -3.01 -2.17 -18.00
N GLY A 60 -3.50 -2.90 -16.98
CA GLY A 60 -2.79 -4.00 -16.34
C GLY A 60 -1.80 -3.61 -15.25
N SER A 61 -1.23 -2.41 -15.26
CA SER A 61 -0.29 -1.94 -14.23
C SER A 61 -1.00 -1.70 -12.90
N VAL A 62 -0.36 -2.13 -11.80
CA VAL A 62 -0.89 -2.00 -10.45
C VAL A 62 -0.30 -0.78 -9.76
N LEU A 63 -1.17 0.05 -9.20
CA LEU A 63 -0.86 1.12 -8.26
C LEU A 63 -1.34 0.71 -6.89
N THR A 64 -0.50 0.82 -5.88
CA THR A 64 -0.82 0.40 -4.52
C THR A 64 -0.62 1.55 -3.54
N TRP A 65 -1.62 1.81 -2.72
CA TRP A 65 -1.55 2.65 -1.52
C TRP A 65 -1.67 1.77 -0.29
N GLN A 66 -0.80 1.96 0.68
CA GLN A 66 -0.78 1.19 1.90
C GLN A 66 -0.38 2.06 3.09
N TYR A 67 -0.99 1.79 4.26
CA TYR A 67 -0.43 2.22 5.53
C TYR A 67 -0.56 1.14 6.59
N ILE A 68 0.27 1.24 7.62
CA ILE A 68 0.20 0.41 8.82
C ILE A 68 0.57 1.25 10.04
N THR A 69 -0.28 1.23 11.05
CA THR A 69 -0.04 1.86 12.36
C THR A 69 0.57 0.84 13.30
N ASP A 70 1.53 1.28 14.12
CA ASP A 70 2.28 0.42 15.05
C ASP A 70 2.88 -0.85 14.39
N PRO A 71 3.67 -0.69 13.31
CA PRO A 71 4.21 -1.84 12.59
C PRO A 71 5.15 -2.66 13.49
N LEU A 72 4.93 -3.98 13.52
CA LEU A 72 5.80 -4.91 14.25
C LEU A 72 7.19 -5.06 13.63
N CYS A 73 7.31 -4.75 12.35
CA CYS A 73 8.58 -4.75 11.61
C CYS A 73 8.54 -3.68 10.52
N PRO A 74 9.69 -3.11 10.16
CA PRO A 74 9.76 -2.18 9.03
C PRO A 74 9.37 -2.89 7.74
N TRP A 75 8.76 -2.13 6.82
CA TRP A 75 8.50 -2.64 5.48
C TRP A 75 9.79 -2.80 4.69
N GLU A 76 9.77 -3.75 3.77
CA GLU A 76 10.83 -3.91 2.79
C GLU A 76 10.96 -2.64 1.93
N GLU A 77 12.19 -2.15 1.85
CA GLU A 77 12.59 -1.03 0.99
C GLU A 77 13.26 -1.57 -0.28
N PRO A 78 13.16 -0.85 -1.42
CA PRO A 78 13.97 -1.18 -2.59
C PRO A 78 15.46 -1.16 -2.26
N SER A 79 16.23 -2.10 -2.85
CA SER A 79 17.68 -2.19 -2.62
C SER A 79 18.51 -1.13 -3.36
N ARG A 80 17.88 -0.30 -4.17
CA ARG A 80 18.46 0.77 -4.98
C ARG A 80 18.48 2.13 -4.27
N GLU A 81 19.18 3.09 -4.85
CA GLU A 81 19.29 4.45 -4.31
C GLU A 81 17.94 5.18 -4.31
N TYR A 82 17.72 6.01 -3.29
CA TYR A 82 16.54 6.85 -3.14
C TYR A 82 16.92 8.34 -3.07
N GLU A 83 15.93 9.17 -3.35
CA GLU A 83 15.98 10.61 -3.09
C GLU A 83 15.19 10.94 -1.83
N LEU A 84 15.67 11.93 -1.07
CA LEU A 84 14.87 12.53 0.00
C LEU A 84 13.96 13.61 -0.61
N VAL A 85 12.67 13.49 -0.36
CA VAL A 85 11.65 14.44 -0.80
C VAL A 85 10.80 14.89 0.38
N ASN A 86 9.95 15.90 0.18
CA ASN A 86 9.03 16.40 1.19
C ASN A 86 7.59 16.05 0.79
N VAL A 87 6.81 15.50 1.73
CA VAL A 87 5.37 15.25 1.57
C VAL A 87 4.66 15.97 2.69
N SER A 88 3.98 17.06 2.39
CA SER A 88 3.22 17.87 3.37
C SER A 88 4.01 18.25 4.62
N GLY A 89 5.32 18.54 4.47
CA GLY A 89 6.20 18.91 5.58
C GLY A 89 6.97 17.74 6.23
N VAL A 90 6.67 16.51 5.85
CA VAL A 90 7.35 15.30 6.35
C VAL A 90 8.39 14.83 5.34
N GLN A 91 9.57 14.42 5.82
CA GLN A 91 10.60 13.84 4.96
C GLN A 91 10.23 12.43 4.54
N ALA A 92 10.29 12.17 3.23
CA ALA A 92 9.97 10.90 2.60
C ALA A 92 11.13 10.37 1.77
N LYS A 93 11.23 9.05 1.63
CA LYS A 93 12.14 8.37 0.71
C LYS A 93 11.41 8.09 -0.61
N TYR A 94 11.98 8.53 -1.71
CA TYR A 94 11.46 8.31 -3.04
C TYR A 94 12.44 7.50 -3.89
N TRP A 95 11.99 6.38 -4.43
CA TRP A 95 12.69 5.58 -5.43
C TRP A 95 12.05 5.81 -6.80
N PRO A 96 12.83 6.24 -7.81
CA PRO A 96 12.28 6.56 -9.11
C PRO A 96 11.77 5.32 -9.85
N ASN A 97 10.79 5.52 -10.72
CA ASN A 97 10.29 4.48 -11.60
C ASN A 97 11.34 4.05 -12.63
N LEU A 98 11.55 2.74 -12.79
CA LEU A 98 12.46 2.15 -13.78
C LEU A 98 11.71 1.49 -14.94
N VAL A 99 10.37 1.47 -14.91
CA VAL A 99 9.52 0.96 -15.98
C VAL A 99 9.07 2.14 -16.83
N SER A 100 9.33 2.13 -18.13
CA SER A 100 8.80 3.16 -19.01
C SER A 100 7.28 3.00 -19.21
N GLU A 101 6.58 4.10 -19.50
CA GLU A 101 5.16 4.04 -19.85
C GLU A 101 4.91 3.17 -21.08
N GLU A 102 5.82 3.21 -22.07
CA GLU A 102 5.76 2.38 -23.27
C GLU A 102 5.89 0.90 -22.93
N GLU A 103 6.85 0.52 -22.06
CA GLU A 103 7.01 -0.85 -21.58
C GLU A 103 5.75 -1.32 -20.85
N ALA A 104 5.21 -0.52 -19.95
CA ALA A 104 3.99 -0.83 -19.23
C ALA A 104 2.78 -0.99 -20.17
N TYR A 105 2.68 -0.17 -21.22
CA TYR A 105 1.64 -0.28 -22.22
C TYR A 105 1.77 -1.56 -23.05
N ILE A 106 2.98 -1.89 -23.51
CA ILE A 106 3.23 -3.11 -24.31
C ILE A 106 2.91 -4.35 -23.47
N ASP A 107 3.41 -4.41 -22.25
CA ASP A 107 3.16 -5.53 -21.35
C ASP A 107 1.67 -5.68 -21.05
N SER A 108 0.95 -4.58 -20.84
CA SER A 108 -0.49 -4.60 -20.58
C SER A 108 -1.28 -5.13 -21.78
N THR A 109 -0.89 -4.78 -23.01
CA THR A 109 -1.56 -5.27 -24.23
C THR A 109 -1.24 -6.73 -24.50
N ALA A 110 -0.02 -7.19 -24.23
CA ALA A 110 0.36 -8.61 -24.28
C ALA A 110 -0.36 -9.42 -23.22
N GLY A 111 -0.52 -8.87 -22.00
CA GLY A 111 -1.21 -9.48 -20.89
C GLY A 111 -2.74 -9.47 -21.02
N ALA A 112 -3.33 -8.59 -21.84
CA ALA A 112 -4.77 -8.49 -22.02
C ALA A 112 -5.42 -9.81 -22.53
N GLN A 113 -4.66 -10.63 -23.24
CA GLN A 113 -5.10 -11.97 -23.66
C GLN A 113 -5.27 -12.93 -22.48
N PHE A 114 -4.63 -12.66 -21.33
CA PHE A 114 -4.63 -13.53 -20.14
C PHE A 114 -5.28 -12.89 -18.90
N SER A 115 -5.85 -11.70 -19.01
CA SER A 115 -6.39 -10.92 -17.87
C SER A 115 -5.36 -10.71 -16.74
N ALA A 116 -4.08 -10.65 -17.08
CA ALA A 116 -3.00 -10.59 -16.11
C ALA A 116 -2.84 -9.16 -15.56
N ARG A 117 -2.88 -9.05 -14.24
CA ARG A 117 -2.37 -7.89 -13.50
C ARG A 117 -0.85 -7.96 -13.52
N ILE A 118 -0.20 -6.87 -13.93
CA ILE A 118 1.26 -6.81 -13.98
C ILE A 118 1.75 -6.05 -12.76
N ASP A 119 2.34 -6.77 -11.81
CA ASP A 119 3.06 -6.19 -10.69
C ASP A 119 4.56 -6.24 -10.98
N TYR A 120 5.14 -5.10 -11.30
CA TYR A 120 6.58 -4.97 -11.56
C TYR A 120 7.45 -5.06 -10.31
N GLY A 121 6.85 -5.14 -9.12
CA GLY A 121 7.56 -5.21 -7.84
C GLY A 121 8.23 -3.90 -7.41
N ILE A 122 8.70 -3.88 -6.16
CA ILE A 122 9.28 -2.68 -5.54
C ILE A 122 10.61 -2.26 -6.17
N GLU A 123 11.35 -3.19 -6.77
CA GLU A 123 12.65 -2.92 -7.38
C GLU A 123 12.56 -2.18 -8.71
N ARG A 124 11.41 -2.18 -9.38
CA ARG A 124 11.25 -1.58 -10.70
C ARG A 124 10.26 -0.41 -10.76
N THR A 125 9.30 -0.36 -9.87
CA THR A 125 8.28 0.71 -9.82
C THR A 125 8.78 1.93 -9.06
N ALA A 126 8.12 3.08 -9.24
CA ALA A 126 8.23 4.18 -8.30
C ALA A 126 7.73 3.72 -6.93
N VAL A 127 8.46 4.09 -5.89
CA VAL A 127 8.08 3.85 -4.49
C VAL A 127 8.27 5.15 -3.72
N LEU A 128 7.28 5.49 -2.91
CA LEU A 128 7.36 6.61 -1.96
C LEU A 128 6.99 6.07 -0.58
N MET A 129 7.87 6.30 0.40
CA MET A 129 7.66 5.87 1.79
C MET A 129 7.94 7.00 2.74
N TRP A 130 7.06 7.18 3.73
CA TRP A 130 7.25 8.14 4.82
C TRP A 130 6.57 7.63 6.09
N GLU A 131 6.82 8.30 7.19
CA GLU A 131 6.32 7.95 8.51
C GLU A 131 5.70 9.17 9.19
N ASP A 132 4.52 8.98 9.76
CA ASP A 132 3.95 9.91 10.73
C ASP A 132 4.34 9.47 12.14
N LEU A 133 5.28 10.19 12.73
CA LEU A 133 5.80 9.90 14.07
C LEU A 133 4.76 10.15 15.18
N GLU A 134 3.76 10.99 14.94
CA GLU A 134 2.70 11.27 15.92
C GLU A 134 1.81 10.04 16.14
N THR A 135 1.51 9.34 15.07
CA THR A 135 0.64 8.16 15.07
C THR A 135 1.38 6.84 14.93
N ASN A 136 2.72 6.89 14.84
CA ASN A 136 3.57 5.72 14.54
C ASN A 136 3.06 4.94 13.32
N THR A 137 2.73 5.66 12.25
CA THR A 137 2.17 5.09 11.02
C THR A 137 3.15 5.19 9.88
N ILE A 138 3.41 4.08 9.21
CA ILE A 138 4.21 4.02 7.99
C ILE A 138 3.28 4.01 6.79
N PHE A 139 3.62 4.80 5.77
CA PHE A 139 2.90 4.92 4.51
C PHE A 139 3.77 4.46 3.35
N ARG A 140 3.13 3.84 2.35
CA ARG A 140 3.77 3.45 1.10
C ARG A 140 2.84 3.64 -0.10
N LEU A 141 3.31 4.40 -1.08
CA LEU A 141 2.76 4.45 -2.43
C LEU A 141 3.72 3.71 -3.38
N ARG A 142 3.18 2.92 -4.28
CA ARG A 142 3.96 2.15 -5.25
C ARG A 142 3.21 1.97 -6.56
N GLY A 143 3.90 2.21 -7.69
CA GLY A 143 3.29 2.01 -9.02
C GLY A 143 4.19 2.46 -10.15
N VAL A 144 3.72 2.28 -11.39
CA VAL A 144 4.37 2.87 -12.58
C VAL A 144 3.86 4.30 -12.71
N LEU A 145 4.49 5.21 -11.99
CA LEU A 145 4.08 6.61 -11.86
C LEU A 145 5.28 7.54 -12.05
N SER A 146 5.00 8.74 -12.55
CA SER A 146 5.97 9.84 -12.51
C SER A 146 6.21 10.28 -11.06
N LYS A 147 7.33 11.00 -10.82
CA LYS A 147 7.61 11.60 -9.52
C LYS A 147 6.54 12.61 -9.12
N GLU A 148 6.04 13.37 -10.09
CA GLU A 148 5.00 14.38 -9.89
C GLU A 148 3.69 13.73 -9.43
N ASP A 149 3.23 12.69 -10.13
CA ASP A 149 1.98 12.00 -9.80
C ASP A 149 2.02 11.33 -8.42
N ILE A 150 3.12 10.65 -8.10
CA ILE A 150 3.22 9.96 -6.81
C ILE A 150 3.29 10.94 -5.62
N LEU A 151 3.95 12.10 -5.81
CA LEU A 151 3.96 13.17 -4.80
C LEU A 151 2.59 13.83 -4.68
N TYR A 152 1.94 14.13 -5.80
CA TYR A 152 0.60 14.70 -5.81
C TYR A 152 -0.41 13.83 -5.07
N MET A 153 -0.40 12.52 -5.31
CA MET A 153 -1.21 11.56 -4.55
C MET A 153 -0.91 11.60 -3.05
N ALA A 154 0.36 11.58 -2.68
CA ALA A 154 0.76 11.59 -1.26
C ALA A 154 0.32 12.88 -0.55
N GLU A 155 0.39 14.02 -1.25
CA GLU A 155 -0.02 15.32 -0.72
C GLU A 155 -1.54 15.47 -0.62
N SER A 156 -2.31 14.68 -1.40
CA SER A 156 -3.78 14.64 -1.32
C SER A 156 -4.30 13.80 -0.16
N MET A 157 -3.41 13.18 0.61
CA MET A 157 -3.80 12.31 1.73
C MET A 157 -4.53 13.10 2.81
N THR A 158 -5.71 12.61 3.18
CA THR A 158 -6.49 13.12 4.29
C THR A 158 -6.52 12.15 5.47
N ARG A 159 -6.45 12.69 6.67
CA ARG A 159 -6.57 11.95 7.94
C ARG A 159 -7.98 12.14 8.47
N SER A 160 -8.66 11.06 8.80
CA SER A 160 -9.95 11.11 9.48
C SER A 160 -9.93 10.26 10.76
N GLU A 161 -10.63 10.73 11.78
CA GLU A 161 -10.88 9.96 13.00
C GLU A 161 -12.15 9.15 12.82
N LYS A 162 -12.06 7.82 12.91
CA LYS A 162 -13.24 6.96 12.90
C LYS A 162 -14.02 7.19 14.20
N SER A 163 -15.09 7.98 14.11
CA SER A 163 -16.03 8.12 15.20
C SER A 163 -16.81 6.82 15.38
N ASN A 164 -16.70 6.18 16.54
CA ASN A 164 -17.59 5.10 16.94
C ASN A 164 -19.02 5.61 16.94
N LYS A 165 -19.78 5.34 15.90
CA LYS A 165 -21.23 5.40 16.00
C LYS A 165 -21.69 4.18 16.78
N THR A 166 -21.95 4.39 18.06
CA THR A 166 -22.70 3.48 18.96
C THR A 166 -24.03 3.10 18.36
#